data_1d35a3e2a9874910eded51a5e50ee4f0
#
_entry.id   1d35a3e2a9874910eded51a5e50ee4f0
#
_cell.length_a   1.000
_cell.length_b   1.000
_cell.length_c   1.000
_cell.angle_alpha   90.00
_cell.angle_beta   90.00
_cell.angle_gamma   90.00
#
_symmetry.space_group_name_H-M   'P 1'
#
loop_
_entity.id
_entity.type
_entity.pdbx_description
1 polymer ?
#
loop_
_entity_poly.entity_id
_entity_poly.type
_entity_poly.pdbx_seq_one_letter_code
_entity_poly.pdbx_strand_id
1 'polypeptide(L)'
;MKRSIYPPILLAAALGVSLTACGQPVVHQPEKTEVVQKKETGSIMQPIEPKQLGEVFLHEEYERIHAQMTKEFQQQVSSEELKQLAHPFQEGITGYTLQADVPIGNGYQQYLWLDQSGTKGLSAIFDQQQKINGLKIIPLKAFPQTDQAFTKNVFTPPVKQDWFVFWGGTNELFNYHYEQENQRYAYDLVIMKDGKTYQGDPSKNESYYAYGQEVSAAADGKVVKVENKIPDNVPVGTTNKTELLGNHVIIDHGNGEYSVTAHLKTGSLTVKAGDKVKRGEVIGLCGNSGNSSEAHIHFQVSNSPEVMNNKSIRIKWEGNANPIRGEYMKKGS
;
A
#
# COMPACT_ATOMS: atom_id res chain seq x y z
N MET A 1 -17.68 -21.81 23.35
CA MET A 1 -17.54 -20.58 22.58
C MET A 1 -17.08 -20.94 21.18
N LYS A 2 -17.97 -20.89 20.18
CA LYS A 2 -17.62 -21.20 18.78
C LYS A 2 -16.97 -19.96 18.18
N ARG A 3 -15.69 -20.02 17.86
CA ARG A 3 -14.98 -18.98 17.08
C ARG A 3 -15.48 -19.06 15.65
N SER A 4 -16.22 -18.05 15.21
CA SER A 4 -16.55 -17.85 13.80
C SER A 4 -15.28 -17.38 13.08
N ILE A 5 -14.70 -18.26 12.29
CA ILE A 5 -13.56 -17.95 11.43
C ILE A 5 -14.16 -17.53 10.09
N TYR A 6 -14.35 -16.22 9.86
CA TYR A 6 -14.63 -15.71 8.53
C TYR A 6 -13.31 -15.50 7.79
N PRO A 7 -13.12 -16.10 6.61
CA PRO A 7 -11.97 -15.78 5.77
C PRO A 7 -12.08 -14.32 5.28
N PRO A 8 -10.95 -13.63 5.03
CA PRO A 8 -10.98 -12.32 4.41
C PRO A 8 -11.62 -12.43 3.02
N ILE A 9 -12.73 -11.71 2.83
CA ILE A 9 -13.43 -11.71 1.54
C ILE A 9 -12.77 -10.64 0.68
N LEU A 10 -11.94 -11.11 -0.26
CA LEU A 10 -11.29 -10.28 -1.27
C LEU A 10 -12.19 -10.25 -2.50
N LEU A 11 -12.97 -9.19 -2.67
CA LEU A 11 -13.61 -8.85 -3.94
C LEU A 11 -12.63 -7.96 -4.72
N ALA A 12 -11.70 -8.58 -5.43
CA ALA A 12 -10.76 -7.87 -6.29
C ALA A 12 -11.15 -8.11 -7.75
N ALA A 13 -11.48 -7.03 -8.47
CA ALA A 13 -11.45 -7.06 -9.93
C ALA A 13 -9.99 -7.19 -10.36
N ALA A 14 -9.62 -8.28 -11.03
CA ALA A 14 -8.30 -8.45 -11.60
C ALA A 14 -8.15 -7.47 -12.77
N LEU A 15 -7.26 -6.49 -12.66
CA LEU A 15 -6.82 -5.64 -13.75
C LEU A 15 -5.97 -6.48 -14.72
N GLY A 16 -6.65 -7.17 -15.65
CA GLY A 16 -6.02 -7.81 -16.80
C GLY A 16 -5.87 -6.80 -17.92
N VAL A 17 -4.69 -6.24 -18.12
CA VAL A 17 -4.36 -5.51 -19.34
C VAL A 17 -4.00 -6.53 -20.41
N SER A 18 -4.95 -6.88 -21.27
CA SER A 18 -4.71 -7.66 -22.50
C SER A 18 -4.60 -6.71 -23.68
N LEU A 19 -3.40 -6.57 -24.20
CA LEU A 19 -3.17 -6.01 -25.53
C LEU A 19 -3.55 -7.09 -26.56
N THR A 20 -4.59 -6.86 -27.34
CA THR A 20 -4.80 -7.59 -28.60
C THR A 20 -5.21 -6.64 -29.73
N ALA A 21 -4.56 -6.90 -30.85
CA ALA A 21 -4.60 -6.13 -32.09
C ALA A 21 -5.90 -6.32 -32.89
N CYS A 22 -6.19 -5.30 -33.69
CA CYS A 22 -6.98 -5.18 -34.90
C CYS A 22 -7.78 -6.39 -35.42
N GLY A 23 -9.11 -6.23 -35.48
CA GLY A 23 -10.00 -6.94 -36.39
C GLY A 23 -11.21 -6.05 -36.69
N GLN A 24 -11.43 -5.75 -37.98
CA GLN A 24 -12.52 -4.88 -38.45
C GLN A 24 -13.91 -5.52 -38.25
N PRO A 25 -14.97 -4.73 -37.96
CA PRO A 25 -16.31 -5.25 -37.78
C PRO A 25 -17.08 -5.35 -39.10
N VAL A 26 -17.75 -6.49 -39.28
CA VAL A 26 -18.77 -6.72 -40.32
C VAL A 26 -20.06 -6.05 -39.85
N VAL A 27 -20.60 -5.18 -40.68
CA VAL A 27 -21.86 -4.48 -40.42
C VAL A 27 -23.03 -5.41 -40.75
N HIS A 28 -23.84 -5.76 -39.75
CA HIS A 28 -25.18 -6.31 -39.93
C HIS A 28 -26.20 -5.28 -39.48
N GLN A 29 -27.14 -4.90 -40.38
CA GLN A 29 -28.28 -4.07 -40.03
C GLN A 29 -29.31 -4.90 -39.26
N PRO A 30 -29.89 -4.41 -38.16
CA PRO A 30 -31.03 -5.06 -37.52
C PRO A 30 -32.36 -4.48 -38.01
N GLU A 31 -33.29 -5.38 -38.22
CA GLU A 31 -34.73 -5.13 -38.43
C GLU A 31 -35.34 -4.34 -37.26
N LYS A 32 -36.25 -3.42 -37.61
CA LYS A 32 -37.03 -2.64 -36.65
C LYS A 32 -38.07 -3.50 -35.96
N THR A 33 -37.86 -3.75 -34.67
CA THR A 33 -38.94 -4.23 -33.79
C THR A 33 -39.30 -3.06 -32.84
N GLU A 34 -40.55 -2.60 -32.91
CA GLU A 34 -41.11 -1.61 -31.98
C GLU A 34 -41.11 -2.21 -30.56
N VAL A 35 -40.24 -1.66 -29.69
CA VAL A 35 -40.26 -1.96 -28.26
C VAL A 35 -41.06 -0.89 -27.55
N VAL A 36 -42.21 -1.28 -27.03
CA VAL A 36 -43.01 -0.46 -26.10
C VAL A 36 -42.17 -0.13 -24.88
N GLN A 37 -41.71 1.09 -24.79
CA GLN A 37 -40.98 1.60 -23.60
C GLN A 37 -41.93 1.70 -22.42
N LYS A 38 -41.83 0.76 -21.48
CA LYS A 38 -42.31 0.95 -20.11
C LYS A 38 -41.47 2.04 -19.48
N LYS A 39 -42.05 3.20 -19.22
CA LYS A 39 -41.41 4.26 -18.42
C LYS A 39 -41.20 3.72 -17.01
N GLU A 40 -40.01 3.20 -16.76
CA GLU A 40 -39.52 3.04 -15.39
C GLU A 40 -39.21 4.44 -14.86
N THR A 41 -40.01 4.92 -13.93
CA THR A 41 -39.68 6.04 -13.06
C THR A 41 -38.63 5.56 -12.07
N GLY A 42 -37.41 5.29 -12.56
CA GLY A 42 -36.27 5.06 -11.73
C GLY A 42 -35.92 6.34 -10.98
N SER A 43 -36.06 6.32 -9.68
CA SER A 43 -35.45 7.34 -8.80
C SER A 43 -33.97 7.41 -9.19
N ILE A 44 -33.54 8.58 -9.69
CA ILE A 44 -32.12 8.80 -10.01
C ILE A 44 -31.38 8.76 -8.69
N MET A 45 -30.73 7.62 -8.39
CA MET A 45 -29.87 7.51 -7.20
C MET A 45 -28.77 8.54 -7.31
N GLN A 46 -28.62 9.39 -6.29
CA GLN A 46 -27.57 10.39 -6.25
C GLN A 46 -26.21 9.68 -6.18
N PRO A 47 -25.20 10.11 -6.96
CA PRO A 47 -23.85 9.59 -6.87
C PRO A 47 -23.31 9.69 -5.43
N ILE A 48 -22.48 8.73 -5.07
CA ILE A 48 -21.77 8.71 -3.78
C ILE A 48 -20.45 9.46 -4.00
N GLU A 49 -20.25 10.54 -3.27
CA GLU A 49 -18.92 11.14 -3.18
C GLU A 49 -17.96 10.13 -2.48
N PRO A 50 -16.78 9.89 -3.04
CA PRO A 50 -15.89 8.82 -2.54
C PRO A 50 -15.70 8.83 -1.02
N LYS A 51 -15.51 10.02 -0.42
CA LYS A 51 -15.30 10.15 1.04
C LYS A 51 -16.54 9.82 1.88
N GLN A 52 -17.72 9.84 1.28
CA GLN A 52 -18.99 9.51 1.94
C GLN A 52 -19.31 8.02 1.93
N LEU A 53 -18.53 7.20 1.18
CA LEU A 53 -18.83 5.77 1.05
C LEU A 53 -18.93 5.06 2.40
N GLY A 54 -18.09 5.41 3.38
CA GLY A 54 -18.16 4.81 4.71
C GLY A 54 -19.50 5.01 5.41
N GLU A 55 -20.10 6.19 5.26
CA GLU A 55 -21.44 6.51 5.79
C GLU A 55 -22.54 5.77 5.02
N VAL A 56 -22.47 5.78 3.69
CA VAL A 56 -23.44 5.08 2.82
C VAL A 56 -23.38 3.57 3.08
N PHE A 57 -22.18 3.01 3.30
CA PHE A 57 -21.99 1.62 3.66
C PHE A 57 -22.56 1.31 5.06
N LEU A 58 -22.37 2.20 6.04
CA LEU A 58 -22.92 2.08 7.39
C LEU A 58 -24.47 2.04 7.38
N HIS A 59 -25.10 2.83 6.49
CA HIS A 59 -26.56 2.87 6.34
C HIS A 59 -27.11 1.75 5.45
N GLU A 60 -26.27 0.77 5.06
CA GLU A 60 -26.68 -0.40 4.28
C GLU A 60 -27.30 -0.07 2.92
N GLU A 61 -26.92 1.06 2.30
CA GLU A 61 -27.42 1.48 0.98
C GLU A 61 -26.74 0.68 -0.16
N TYR A 62 -26.78 -0.65 -0.09
CA TYR A 62 -26.00 -1.55 -0.96
C TYR A 62 -26.38 -1.45 -2.44
N GLU A 63 -27.67 -1.20 -2.74
CA GLU A 63 -28.13 -0.98 -4.11
C GLU A 63 -27.50 0.27 -4.73
N ARG A 64 -27.34 1.33 -3.94
CA ARG A 64 -26.70 2.59 -4.36
C ARG A 64 -25.21 2.38 -4.58
N ILE A 65 -24.54 1.65 -3.68
CA ILE A 65 -23.12 1.28 -3.81
C ILE A 65 -22.91 0.45 -5.08
N HIS A 66 -23.75 -0.58 -5.28
CA HIS A 66 -23.69 -1.46 -6.44
C HIS A 66 -23.91 -0.69 -7.76
N ALA A 67 -24.87 0.24 -7.80
CA ALA A 67 -25.15 1.07 -8.98
C ALA A 67 -23.97 1.99 -9.35
N GLN A 68 -23.09 2.33 -8.40
CA GLN A 68 -21.89 3.12 -8.64
C GLN A 68 -20.67 2.28 -9.01
N MET A 69 -20.70 0.95 -8.87
CA MET A 69 -19.62 0.07 -9.31
C MET A 69 -19.43 0.15 -10.82
N THR A 70 -18.22 -0.17 -11.30
CA THR A 70 -17.97 -0.40 -12.72
C THR A 70 -18.79 -1.59 -13.21
N LYS A 71 -19.07 -1.64 -14.52
CA LYS A 71 -19.82 -2.77 -15.12
C LYS A 71 -19.13 -4.11 -14.88
N GLU A 72 -17.80 -4.12 -14.97
CA GLU A 72 -16.96 -5.29 -14.72
C GLU A 72 -17.07 -5.75 -13.27
N PHE A 73 -17.14 -4.83 -12.32
CA PHE A 73 -17.30 -5.16 -10.91
C PHE A 73 -18.73 -5.62 -10.59
N GLN A 74 -19.76 -5.00 -11.19
CA GLN A 74 -21.16 -5.44 -11.06
C GLN A 74 -21.39 -6.88 -11.59
N GLN A 75 -20.61 -7.33 -12.58
CA GLN A 75 -20.67 -8.70 -13.08
C GLN A 75 -20.07 -9.73 -12.11
N GLN A 76 -19.21 -9.30 -11.19
CA GLN A 76 -18.54 -10.17 -10.22
C GLN A 76 -19.31 -10.31 -8.91
N VAL A 77 -20.12 -9.32 -8.58
CA VAL A 77 -20.92 -9.30 -7.34
C VAL A 77 -22.23 -8.57 -7.59
N SER A 78 -23.35 -9.22 -7.31
CA SER A 78 -24.67 -8.59 -7.30
C SER A 78 -24.92 -7.76 -6.06
N SER A 79 -25.92 -6.88 -6.08
CA SER A 79 -26.30 -6.11 -4.88
C SER A 79 -26.72 -6.99 -3.72
N GLU A 80 -27.40 -8.11 -4.02
CA GLU A 80 -27.83 -9.07 -3.00
C GLU A 80 -26.63 -9.81 -2.36
N GLU A 81 -25.64 -10.25 -3.15
CA GLU A 81 -24.41 -10.84 -2.64
C GLU A 81 -23.62 -9.83 -1.79
N LEU A 82 -23.52 -8.57 -2.25
CA LEU A 82 -22.89 -7.51 -1.47
C LEU A 82 -23.57 -7.35 -0.12
N LYS A 83 -24.92 -7.33 -0.07
CA LYS A 83 -25.70 -7.26 1.16
C LYS A 83 -25.46 -8.45 2.07
N GLN A 84 -25.48 -9.67 1.54
CA GLN A 84 -25.25 -10.89 2.32
C GLN A 84 -23.84 -10.92 2.96
N LEU A 85 -22.83 -10.36 2.29
CA LEU A 85 -21.47 -10.27 2.80
C LEU A 85 -21.30 -9.13 3.80
N ALA A 86 -21.89 -7.97 3.52
CA ALA A 86 -21.66 -6.76 4.28
C ALA A 86 -22.50 -6.71 5.56
N HIS A 87 -23.77 -7.15 5.53
CA HIS A 87 -24.66 -7.05 6.67
C HIS A 87 -24.12 -7.74 7.95
N PRO A 88 -23.68 -9.01 7.93
CA PRO A 88 -23.10 -9.63 9.13
C PRO A 88 -21.75 -9.00 9.52
N PHE A 89 -21.00 -8.45 8.57
CA PHE A 89 -19.77 -7.74 8.87
C PHE A 89 -20.03 -6.45 9.66
N GLN A 90 -21.14 -5.78 9.38
CA GLN A 90 -21.50 -4.51 10.03
C GLN A 90 -22.04 -4.66 11.44
N GLU A 91 -22.32 -5.88 11.91
CA GLU A 91 -22.84 -6.08 13.27
C GLU A 91 -21.93 -5.41 14.32
N GLY A 92 -22.53 -4.54 15.15
CA GLY A 92 -21.84 -3.78 16.19
C GLY A 92 -21.05 -2.56 15.73
N ILE A 93 -21.03 -2.25 14.42
CA ILE A 93 -20.41 -1.01 13.92
C ILE A 93 -21.41 0.14 14.07
N THR A 94 -20.95 1.25 14.64
CA THR A 94 -21.74 2.48 14.82
C THR A 94 -21.20 3.66 14.01
N GLY A 95 -20.05 3.50 13.36
CA GLY A 95 -19.45 4.54 12.54
C GLY A 95 -18.17 4.08 11.85
N TYR A 96 -17.86 4.71 10.73
CA TYR A 96 -16.61 4.60 10.01
C TYR A 96 -15.91 5.95 9.97
N THR A 97 -14.60 5.95 10.26
CA THR A 97 -13.76 7.14 10.14
C THR A 97 -12.80 6.95 8.97
N LEU A 98 -12.81 7.88 8.01
CA LEU A 98 -11.83 7.92 6.93
C LEU A 98 -10.44 8.17 7.53
N GLN A 99 -9.50 7.28 7.28
CA GLN A 99 -8.14 7.34 7.80
C GLN A 99 -7.15 7.83 6.74
N ALA A 100 -7.34 7.40 5.49
CA ALA A 100 -6.45 7.76 4.39
C ALA A 100 -7.20 7.77 3.05
N ASP A 101 -6.72 8.63 2.15
CA ASP A 101 -7.01 8.61 0.73
C ASP A 101 -5.67 8.54 -0.02
N VAL A 102 -5.47 7.45 -0.78
CA VAL A 102 -4.17 7.07 -1.34
C VAL A 102 -4.27 6.99 -2.85
N PRO A 103 -3.54 7.82 -3.61
CA PRO A 103 -3.41 7.62 -5.05
C PRO A 103 -2.60 6.34 -5.31
N ILE A 104 -3.18 5.42 -6.09
CA ILE A 104 -2.58 4.11 -6.38
C ILE A 104 -2.17 3.96 -7.85
N GLY A 105 -1.97 5.07 -8.54
CA GLY A 105 -1.57 5.11 -9.94
C GLY A 105 -2.75 5.03 -10.93
N ASN A 106 -2.46 5.29 -12.20
CA ASN A 106 -3.43 5.21 -13.32
C ASN A 106 -4.73 5.99 -13.11
N GLY A 107 -4.73 7.01 -12.24
CA GLY A 107 -5.91 7.80 -11.91
C GLY A 107 -6.86 7.13 -10.93
N TYR A 108 -6.47 6.04 -10.33
CA TYR A 108 -7.22 5.40 -9.24
C TYR A 108 -6.86 5.99 -7.90
N GLN A 109 -7.90 6.15 -7.05
CA GLN A 109 -7.79 6.62 -5.67
C GLN A 109 -8.37 5.57 -4.73
N GLN A 110 -7.61 5.16 -3.74
CA GLN A 110 -8.05 4.23 -2.70
C GLN A 110 -8.38 4.99 -1.42
N TYR A 111 -9.54 4.70 -0.85
CA TYR A 111 -10.00 5.25 0.42
C TYR A 111 -10.05 4.15 1.47
N LEU A 112 -9.61 4.47 2.68
CA LEU A 112 -9.48 3.52 3.80
C LEU A 112 -10.21 4.04 5.03
N TRP A 113 -11.14 3.26 5.55
CA TRP A 113 -11.90 3.59 6.77
C TRP A 113 -11.68 2.52 7.84
N LEU A 114 -11.70 2.95 9.08
CA LEU A 114 -11.79 2.08 10.25
C LEU A 114 -13.14 2.29 10.94
N ASP A 115 -13.68 1.20 11.52
CA ASP A 115 -14.78 1.30 12.45
C ASP A 115 -14.35 2.01 13.74
N GLN A 116 -15.30 2.38 14.59
CA GLN A 116 -15.05 3.09 15.85
C GLN A 116 -14.13 2.34 16.82
N SER A 117 -14.03 1.02 16.71
CA SER A 117 -13.17 0.18 17.57
C SER A 117 -11.77 -0.06 16.95
N GLY A 118 -11.57 0.25 15.68
CA GLY A 118 -10.35 -0.05 14.93
C GLY A 118 -10.13 -1.54 14.65
N THR A 119 -11.18 -2.37 14.79
CA THR A 119 -11.10 -3.82 14.61
C THR A 119 -11.65 -4.32 13.28
N LYS A 120 -12.32 -3.45 12.55
CA LYS A 120 -12.87 -3.73 11.22
C LYS A 120 -12.51 -2.61 10.26
N GLY A 121 -12.15 -2.97 9.03
CA GLY A 121 -11.75 -2.03 8.01
C GLY A 121 -12.58 -2.13 6.75
N LEU A 122 -12.79 -0.97 6.12
CA LEU A 122 -13.41 -0.81 4.81
C LEU A 122 -12.40 -0.12 3.89
N SER A 123 -12.26 -0.64 2.68
CA SER A 123 -11.44 -0.01 1.63
C SER A 123 -12.21 0.00 0.32
N ALA A 124 -12.15 1.12 -0.39
CA ALA A 124 -12.72 1.24 -1.72
C ALA A 124 -11.75 1.92 -2.69
N ILE A 125 -11.76 1.45 -3.94
CA ILE A 125 -10.97 2.02 -5.03
C ILE A 125 -11.93 2.69 -6.00
N PHE A 126 -11.69 3.96 -6.28
CA PHE A 126 -12.44 4.76 -7.24
C PHE A 126 -11.58 5.11 -8.46
N ASP A 127 -12.20 5.14 -9.63
CA ASP A 127 -11.59 5.69 -10.84
C ASP A 127 -11.82 7.21 -10.96
N GLN A 128 -11.32 7.81 -12.05
CA GLN A 128 -11.48 9.24 -12.34
C GLN A 128 -12.92 9.67 -12.57
N GLN A 129 -13.84 8.76 -12.92
CA GLN A 129 -15.27 8.97 -13.07
C GLN A 129 -16.05 8.69 -11.78
N GLN A 130 -15.33 8.52 -10.66
CA GLN A 130 -15.89 8.18 -9.36
C GLN A 130 -16.68 6.86 -9.35
N LYS A 131 -16.33 5.92 -10.24
CA LYS A 131 -16.86 4.55 -10.21
C LYS A 131 -16.05 3.69 -9.26
N ILE A 132 -16.73 2.81 -8.54
CA ILE A 132 -16.11 1.87 -7.61
C ILE A 132 -15.56 0.69 -8.41
N ASN A 133 -14.22 0.54 -8.42
CA ASN A 133 -13.49 -0.55 -9.07
C ASN A 133 -13.12 -1.69 -8.13
N GLY A 134 -13.19 -1.46 -6.83
CA GLY A 134 -12.89 -2.46 -5.82
C GLY A 134 -13.46 -2.07 -4.48
N LEU A 135 -13.91 -3.05 -3.72
CA LEU A 135 -14.41 -2.90 -2.36
C LEU A 135 -13.84 -4.05 -1.51
N LYS A 136 -13.30 -3.74 -0.35
CA LYS A 136 -12.77 -4.71 0.60
C LYS A 136 -13.31 -4.41 1.98
N ILE A 137 -13.90 -5.42 2.62
CA ILE A 137 -14.25 -5.41 4.04
C ILE A 137 -13.40 -6.45 4.74
N ILE A 138 -12.84 -6.11 5.91
CA ILE A 138 -11.86 -6.98 6.56
C ILE A 138 -11.90 -6.82 8.08
N PRO A 139 -12.00 -7.93 8.84
CA PRO A 139 -11.70 -7.91 10.26
C PRO A 139 -10.17 -7.74 10.43
N LEU A 140 -9.76 -6.77 11.22
CA LEU A 140 -8.35 -6.43 11.41
C LEU A 140 -7.77 -7.22 12.58
N LYS A 141 -6.61 -7.83 12.35
CA LYS A 141 -5.82 -8.43 13.41
C LYS A 141 -5.08 -7.33 14.17
N ALA A 142 -4.83 -7.55 15.44
CA ALA A 142 -3.99 -6.72 16.28
C ALA A 142 -2.94 -7.59 16.97
N PHE A 143 -1.76 -7.02 17.22
CA PHE A 143 -0.67 -7.64 17.97
C PHE A 143 -0.28 -6.75 19.15
N PRO A 144 -1.15 -6.57 20.18
CA PRO A 144 -1.02 -5.53 21.19
C PRO A 144 0.32 -5.53 21.92
N GLN A 145 0.91 -6.70 22.13
CA GLN A 145 2.20 -6.83 22.82
C GLN A 145 3.36 -6.20 22.01
N THR A 146 3.37 -6.42 20.69
CA THR A 146 4.42 -5.87 19.83
C THR A 146 4.05 -4.47 19.32
N ASP A 147 2.75 -4.16 19.17
CA ASP A 147 2.29 -2.83 18.78
C ASP A 147 2.60 -1.74 19.81
N GLN A 148 2.80 -2.12 21.07
CA GLN A 148 3.18 -1.20 22.15
C GLN A 148 4.68 -1.23 22.47
N ALA A 149 5.44 -2.12 21.83
CA ALA A 149 6.88 -2.28 22.03
C ALA A 149 7.68 -1.51 20.99
N PHE A 150 8.04 -0.27 21.34
CA PHE A 150 8.85 0.58 20.47
C PHE A 150 10.36 0.31 20.62
N THR A 151 11.11 0.72 19.61
CA THR A 151 12.59 0.78 19.69
C THR A 151 13.03 1.65 20.87
N LYS A 152 14.17 1.31 21.48
CA LYS A 152 14.83 2.14 22.51
C LYS A 152 15.51 3.35 21.88
N ASN A 153 16.15 3.14 20.71
CA ASN A 153 16.71 4.21 19.92
C ASN A 153 15.60 5.02 19.25
N VAL A 154 15.87 6.31 19.03
CA VAL A 154 15.01 7.22 18.26
C VAL A 154 15.58 7.34 16.85
N PHE A 155 14.76 7.10 15.85
CA PHE A 155 15.15 7.12 14.45
C PHE A 155 14.61 8.38 13.75
N THR A 156 15.37 8.87 12.77
CA THR A 156 14.88 9.83 11.77
C THR A 156 14.53 9.11 10.48
N PRO A 157 13.67 9.65 9.64
CA PRO A 157 13.45 9.11 8.30
C PRO A 157 14.77 8.95 7.54
N PRO A 158 14.98 7.81 6.83
CA PRO A 158 16.22 7.53 6.11
C PRO A 158 16.36 8.32 4.81
N VAL A 159 15.77 9.51 4.73
CA VAL A 159 15.58 10.30 3.50
C VAL A 159 15.89 11.78 3.72
N LYS A 160 16.30 12.49 2.65
CA LYS A 160 16.71 13.90 2.69
C LYS A 160 15.61 14.90 2.35
N GLN A 161 14.44 14.42 1.94
CA GLN A 161 13.27 15.22 1.62
C GLN A 161 12.00 14.48 2.11
N ASP A 162 10.83 15.08 1.95
CA ASP A 162 9.57 14.43 2.32
C ASP A 162 9.26 13.27 1.36
N TRP A 163 8.95 12.10 1.91
CA TRP A 163 8.56 10.93 1.15
C TRP A 163 7.17 10.47 1.57
N PHE A 164 6.43 9.96 0.60
CA PHE A 164 5.08 9.43 0.82
C PHE A 164 5.15 8.01 1.37
N VAL A 165 4.39 7.73 2.42
CA VAL A 165 4.24 6.40 3.00
C VAL A 165 3.24 5.61 2.15
N PHE A 166 3.75 4.78 1.26
CA PHE A 166 2.92 3.93 0.42
C PHE A 166 2.40 2.72 1.20
N TRP A 167 3.26 2.13 2.05
CA TRP A 167 2.90 1.13 3.05
C TRP A 167 3.55 1.47 4.39
N GLY A 168 2.75 1.44 5.46
CA GLY A 168 3.21 1.73 6.82
C GLY A 168 2.01 1.88 7.76
N GLY A 169 2.18 1.46 9.02
CA GLY A 169 1.11 1.47 10.03
C GLY A 169 0.94 0.12 10.71
N THR A 170 -0.02 0.04 11.61
CA THR A 170 -0.23 -1.08 12.54
C THR A 170 -1.52 -1.85 12.27
N ASN A 171 -1.89 -1.99 11.01
CA ASN A 171 -2.90 -2.94 10.55
C ASN A 171 -2.70 -3.25 9.07
N GLU A 172 -3.35 -4.28 8.56
CA GLU A 172 -3.18 -4.78 7.19
C GLU A 172 -3.82 -3.91 6.10
N LEU A 173 -4.66 -2.92 6.43
CA LEU A 173 -5.14 -1.94 5.46
C LEU A 173 -4.07 -0.90 5.12
N PHE A 174 -3.26 -0.53 6.11
CA PHE A 174 -2.21 0.46 5.94
C PHE A 174 -0.87 -0.16 5.58
N ASN A 175 -0.66 -1.44 5.93
CA ASN A 175 0.63 -2.09 5.80
C ASN A 175 0.46 -3.59 5.52
N TYR A 176 0.70 -4.01 4.28
CA TYR A 176 0.61 -5.43 3.93
C TYR A 176 1.65 -6.30 4.66
N HIS A 177 2.74 -5.70 5.15
CA HIS A 177 3.74 -6.40 5.96
C HIS A 177 3.24 -6.77 7.36
N TYR A 178 2.16 -6.14 7.83
CA TYR A 178 1.77 -6.19 9.24
C TYR A 178 1.49 -7.60 9.77
N GLU A 179 1.01 -8.53 8.95
CA GLU A 179 0.80 -9.91 9.35
C GLU A 179 2.10 -10.72 9.48
N GLN A 180 3.21 -10.25 8.90
CA GLN A 180 4.49 -10.95 8.89
C GLN A 180 5.39 -10.45 10.02
N GLU A 181 5.68 -11.31 11.01
CA GLU A 181 6.40 -10.90 12.23
C GLU A 181 7.76 -10.25 11.94
N ASN A 182 8.46 -10.73 10.92
CA ASN A 182 9.79 -10.22 10.55
C ASN A 182 9.77 -8.87 9.83
N GLN A 183 8.61 -8.41 9.33
CA GLN A 183 8.44 -7.14 8.60
C GLN A 183 7.30 -6.28 9.14
N ARG A 184 6.65 -6.68 10.23
CA ARG A 184 5.38 -6.12 10.75
C ARG A 184 5.33 -4.60 10.75
N TYR A 185 6.42 -3.94 11.08
CA TYR A 185 6.50 -2.48 11.22
C TYR A 185 7.36 -1.82 10.14
N ALA A 186 7.53 -2.50 9.00
CA ALA A 186 8.23 -1.95 7.86
C ALA A 186 7.44 -0.81 7.21
N TYR A 187 8.18 0.06 6.55
CA TYR A 187 7.69 1.16 5.72
C TYR A 187 8.20 1.00 4.30
N ASP A 188 7.30 1.14 3.31
CA ASP A 188 7.68 1.34 1.92
C ASP A 188 7.42 2.80 1.56
N LEU A 189 8.49 3.50 1.20
CA LEU A 189 8.52 4.93 0.97
C LEU A 189 8.76 5.23 -0.51
N VAL A 190 7.92 6.10 -1.08
CA VAL A 190 8.05 6.58 -2.47
C VAL A 190 8.08 8.11 -2.52
N ILE A 191 8.49 8.68 -3.65
CA ILE A 191 8.25 10.10 -3.93
C ILE A 191 7.06 10.20 -4.86
N MET A 192 6.08 11.00 -4.46
CA MET A 192 4.86 11.19 -5.22
C MET A 192 4.68 12.66 -5.60
N LYS A 193 4.30 12.92 -6.87
CA LYS A 193 3.97 14.23 -7.39
C LYS A 193 2.67 14.10 -8.18
N ASP A 194 1.69 14.92 -7.87
CA ASP A 194 0.37 14.91 -8.53
C ASP A 194 -0.27 13.51 -8.61
N GLY A 195 -0.16 12.75 -7.50
CA GLY A 195 -0.70 11.39 -7.40
C GLY A 195 0.02 10.32 -8.20
N LYS A 196 1.24 10.59 -8.69
CA LYS A 196 2.07 9.67 -9.49
C LYS A 196 3.45 9.50 -8.88
N THR A 197 3.99 8.29 -8.98
CA THR A 197 5.38 7.97 -8.55
C THR A 197 6.40 8.18 -9.66
N TYR A 198 5.95 8.42 -10.90
CA TYR A 198 6.82 8.57 -12.08
C TYR A 198 6.30 9.62 -13.06
N GLN A 199 7.18 10.02 -13.98
CA GLN A 199 6.87 10.83 -15.16
C GLN A 199 7.61 10.26 -16.38
N GLY A 200 6.90 10.08 -17.48
CA GLY A 200 7.45 9.53 -18.72
C GLY A 200 7.14 8.04 -18.90
N ASP A 201 8.12 7.25 -19.33
CA ASP A 201 7.96 5.83 -19.62
C ASP A 201 7.96 5.00 -18.32
N PRO A 202 6.82 4.38 -17.93
CA PRO A 202 6.73 3.63 -16.69
C PRO A 202 7.55 2.34 -16.65
N SER A 203 8.09 1.89 -17.78
CA SER A 203 8.94 0.70 -17.84
C SER A 203 10.38 0.96 -17.41
N LYS A 204 10.77 2.25 -17.27
CA LYS A 204 12.13 2.69 -16.97
C LYS A 204 12.27 3.16 -15.53
N ASN A 205 13.31 2.69 -14.85
CA ASN A 205 13.61 3.11 -13.46
C ASN A 205 13.83 4.62 -13.34
N GLU A 206 14.50 5.23 -14.32
CA GLU A 206 14.83 6.66 -14.36
C GLU A 206 13.61 7.56 -14.46
N SER A 207 12.45 7.02 -14.84
CA SER A 207 11.18 7.74 -14.84
C SER A 207 10.61 7.95 -13.46
N TYR A 208 11.02 7.16 -12.47
CA TYR A 208 10.49 7.21 -11.10
C TYR A 208 11.20 8.26 -10.25
N TYR A 209 10.43 9.10 -9.58
CA TYR A 209 10.97 10.22 -8.80
C TYR A 209 11.86 9.76 -7.64
N ALA A 210 11.62 8.58 -7.09
CA ALA A 210 12.41 8.01 -6.01
C ALA A 210 13.76 7.45 -6.50
N TYR A 211 13.86 7.01 -7.76
CA TYR A 211 15.06 6.37 -8.30
C TYR A 211 16.26 7.31 -8.27
N GLY A 212 17.37 6.84 -7.72
CA GLY A 212 18.60 7.61 -7.62
C GLY A 212 18.62 8.69 -6.54
N GLN A 213 17.55 8.83 -5.72
CA GLN A 213 17.56 9.77 -4.62
C GLN A 213 18.42 9.27 -3.45
N GLU A 214 19.05 10.21 -2.73
CA GLU A 214 19.89 9.90 -1.58
C GLU A 214 19.11 9.24 -0.45
N VAL A 215 19.71 8.19 0.11
CA VAL A 215 19.22 7.46 1.27
C VAL A 215 20.26 7.55 2.37
N SER A 216 19.81 7.81 3.60
CA SER A 216 20.70 8.09 4.74
C SER A 216 20.48 7.12 5.89
N ALA A 217 21.50 7.01 6.77
CA ALA A 217 21.40 6.31 8.03
C ALA A 217 20.37 7.01 8.94
N ALA A 218 19.38 6.25 9.42
CA ALA A 218 18.29 6.76 10.26
C ALA A 218 18.69 7.08 11.70
N ALA A 219 19.83 6.55 12.17
CA ALA A 219 20.46 6.82 13.47
C ALA A 219 21.95 6.50 13.40
N ASP A 220 22.71 6.95 14.40
CA ASP A 220 24.12 6.55 14.58
C ASP A 220 24.21 5.03 14.69
N GLY A 221 25.28 4.43 14.14
CA GLY A 221 25.45 2.98 14.24
C GLY A 221 26.70 2.45 13.55
N LYS A 222 26.77 1.12 13.48
CA LYS A 222 27.83 0.39 12.78
C LYS A 222 27.20 -0.46 11.69
N VAL A 223 27.67 -0.30 10.45
CA VAL A 223 27.25 -1.15 9.34
C VAL A 223 27.71 -2.59 9.59
N VAL A 224 26.77 -3.54 9.60
CA VAL A 224 27.07 -4.96 9.86
C VAL A 224 26.94 -5.81 8.59
N LYS A 225 26.11 -5.40 7.63
CA LYS A 225 25.92 -6.11 6.37
C LYS A 225 25.62 -5.14 5.23
N VAL A 226 26.14 -5.43 4.05
CA VAL A 226 25.82 -4.74 2.80
C VAL A 226 25.70 -5.75 1.66
N GLU A 227 24.80 -5.48 0.73
CA GLU A 227 24.76 -6.08 -0.60
C GLU A 227 24.65 -4.93 -1.63
N ASN A 228 25.46 -4.97 -2.70
CA ASN A 228 25.57 -3.85 -3.64
C ASN A 228 25.66 -4.29 -5.12
N LYS A 229 25.42 -5.59 -5.40
CA LYS A 229 25.66 -6.17 -6.74
C LYS A 229 24.40 -6.70 -7.41
N ILE A 230 23.27 -6.66 -6.74
CA ILE A 230 22.01 -7.13 -7.32
C ILE A 230 21.53 -6.10 -8.35
N PRO A 231 21.35 -6.49 -9.62
CA PRO A 231 20.86 -5.59 -10.65
C PRO A 231 19.50 -4.99 -10.28
N ASP A 232 19.29 -3.72 -10.65
CA ASP A 232 17.96 -3.13 -10.63
C ASP A 232 17.03 -3.87 -11.61
N ASN A 233 15.78 -4.04 -11.24
CA ASN A 233 14.79 -4.75 -12.06
C ASN A 233 14.46 -3.96 -13.34
N VAL A 234 14.51 -4.62 -14.49
CA VAL A 234 14.21 -4.05 -15.80
C VAL A 234 13.45 -5.10 -16.64
N PRO A 235 12.31 -4.74 -17.25
CA PRO A 235 11.57 -3.48 -17.08
C PRO A 235 11.00 -3.34 -15.68
N VAL A 236 10.64 -2.11 -15.27
CA VAL A 236 9.88 -1.88 -14.03
C VAL A 236 8.60 -2.71 -14.05
N GLY A 237 8.23 -3.26 -12.89
CA GLY A 237 7.15 -4.24 -12.75
C GLY A 237 7.64 -5.69 -12.68
N THR A 238 8.87 -5.98 -13.10
CA THR A 238 9.52 -7.27 -12.82
C THR A 238 10.08 -7.28 -11.39
N THR A 239 10.19 -8.47 -10.78
CA THR A 239 10.71 -8.61 -9.41
C THR A 239 11.69 -9.77 -9.34
N ASN A 240 12.74 -9.65 -8.52
CA ASN A 240 13.65 -10.74 -8.21
C ASN A 240 13.26 -11.37 -6.86
N LYS A 241 12.60 -12.52 -6.92
CA LYS A 241 12.08 -13.23 -5.73
C LYS A 241 13.13 -14.08 -5.01
N THR A 242 14.33 -14.24 -5.56
CA THR A 242 15.43 -14.98 -4.92
C THR A 242 16.27 -14.07 -4.04
N GLU A 243 16.37 -12.79 -4.38
CA GLU A 243 17.11 -11.77 -3.65
C GLU A 243 16.15 -10.75 -3.04
N LEU A 244 15.35 -11.16 -2.05
CA LEU A 244 14.19 -10.41 -1.56
C LEU A 244 14.49 -8.95 -1.22
N LEU A 245 15.60 -8.67 -0.52
CA LEU A 245 15.98 -7.30 -0.15
C LEU A 245 16.68 -6.53 -1.28
N GLY A 246 17.15 -7.23 -2.33
CA GLY A 246 18.03 -6.61 -3.31
C GLY A 246 19.29 -6.03 -2.67
N ASN A 247 19.77 -4.89 -3.18
CA ASN A 247 20.86 -4.17 -2.54
C ASN A 247 20.37 -3.53 -1.24
N HIS A 248 21.13 -3.71 -0.17
CA HIS A 248 20.70 -3.27 1.15
C HIS A 248 21.88 -2.93 2.07
N VAL A 249 21.58 -2.16 3.09
CA VAL A 249 22.47 -1.86 4.21
C VAL A 249 21.76 -2.23 5.51
N ILE A 250 22.45 -2.98 6.38
CA ILE A 250 22.00 -3.28 7.74
C ILE A 250 22.95 -2.61 8.72
N ILE A 251 22.38 -1.82 9.65
CA ILE A 251 23.13 -1.03 10.63
C ILE A 251 22.74 -1.48 12.03
N ASP A 252 23.71 -1.82 12.85
CA ASP A 252 23.58 -2.07 14.29
C ASP A 252 23.59 -0.74 15.04
N HIS A 253 22.50 -0.42 15.72
CA HIS A 253 22.34 0.79 16.53
C HIS A 253 22.55 0.55 18.04
N GLY A 254 23.01 -0.65 18.40
CA GLY A 254 23.03 -1.09 19.78
C GLY A 254 21.64 -1.48 20.29
N ASN A 255 21.54 -1.81 21.56
CA ASN A 255 20.29 -2.25 22.22
C ASN A 255 19.62 -3.49 21.60
N GLY A 256 20.30 -4.23 20.69
CA GLY A 256 19.72 -5.31 19.88
C GLY A 256 18.77 -4.77 18.78
N GLU A 257 19.03 -3.59 18.26
CA GLU A 257 18.22 -2.93 17.25
C GLU A 257 19.04 -2.73 15.96
N TYR A 258 18.53 -3.28 14.86
CA TYR A 258 19.16 -3.28 13.54
C TYR A 258 18.21 -2.65 12.53
N SER A 259 18.62 -1.53 11.91
CA SER A 259 17.86 -1.02 10.77
C SER A 259 18.25 -1.75 9.50
N VAL A 260 17.26 -2.03 8.66
CA VAL A 260 17.39 -2.59 7.32
C VAL A 260 16.86 -1.56 6.33
N THR A 261 17.73 -1.13 5.42
CA THR A 261 17.36 -0.26 4.30
C THR A 261 17.58 -1.05 3.01
N ALA A 262 16.54 -1.31 2.25
CA ALA A 262 16.56 -2.25 1.13
C ALA A 262 16.11 -1.61 -0.19
N HIS A 263 16.25 -2.39 -1.27
CA HIS A 263 15.96 -2.04 -2.67
C HIS A 263 16.83 -0.91 -3.22
N LEU A 264 18.05 -0.76 -2.68
CA LEU A 264 19.00 0.27 -3.08
C LEU A 264 19.50 0.04 -4.50
N LYS A 265 19.92 1.13 -5.15
CA LYS A 265 20.44 1.12 -6.51
C LYS A 265 21.76 0.34 -6.61
N THR A 266 21.87 -0.48 -7.63
CA THR A 266 23.09 -1.26 -7.92
C THR A 266 24.32 -0.37 -7.97
N GLY A 267 25.36 -0.76 -7.21
CA GLY A 267 26.66 -0.08 -7.21
C GLY A 267 26.68 1.30 -6.53
N SER A 268 25.59 1.71 -5.84
CA SER A 268 25.45 3.06 -5.29
C SER A 268 25.86 3.19 -3.82
N LEU A 269 26.15 2.09 -3.12
CA LEU A 269 26.45 2.15 -1.70
C LEU A 269 27.78 2.89 -1.44
N THR A 270 27.73 3.79 -0.47
CA THR A 270 28.87 4.61 -0.04
C THR A 270 29.57 4.05 1.21
N VAL A 271 29.02 2.98 1.78
CA VAL A 271 29.47 2.35 3.03
C VAL A 271 29.75 0.86 2.85
N LYS A 272 30.56 0.29 3.74
CA LYS A 272 30.88 -1.15 3.79
C LYS A 272 30.72 -1.69 5.23
N ALA A 273 30.61 -3.00 5.35
CA ALA A 273 30.58 -3.66 6.65
C ALA A 273 31.81 -3.26 7.52
N GLY A 274 31.54 -2.90 8.76
CA GLY A 274 32.50 -2.41 9.71
C GLY A 274 32.53 -0.89 9.86
N ASP A 275 32.04 -0.12 8.89
CA ASP A 275 32.03 1.34 8.96
C ASP A 275 31.09 1.85 10.07
N LYS A 276 31.47 2.95 10.71
CA LYS A 276 30.61 3.70 11.63
C LYS A 276 29.94 4.81 10.84
N VAL A 277 28.64 4.93 10.98
CA VAL A 277 27.83 5.97 10.33
C VAL A 277 27.15 6.85 11.34
N LYS A 278 26.92 8.09 10.96
CA LYS A 278 26.16 9.07 11.72
C LYS A 278 24.74 9.17 11.15
N ARG A 279 23.79 9.52 12.00
CA ARG A 279 22.44 9.90 11.59
C ARG A 279 22.50 10.91 10.45
N GLY A 280 21.72 10.68 9.40
CA GLY A 280 21.70 11.54 8.23
C GLY A 280 22.88 11.39 7.26
N GLU A 281 23.88 10.55 7.54
CA GLU A 281 24.96 10.23 6.60
C GLU A 281 24.41 9.43 5.42
N VAL A 282 24.77 9.82 4.19
CA VAL A 282 24.31 9.11 2.98
C VAL A 282 24.96 7.74 2.93
N ILE A 283 24.15 6.70 2.76
CA ILE A 283 24.58 5.29 2.71
C ILE A 283 24.41 4.66 1.32
N GLY A 284 23.71 5.33 0.41
CA GLY A 284 23.45 4.88 -0.95
C GLY A 284 22.34 5.66 -1.62
N LEU A 285 21.87 5.15 -2.75
CA LEU A 285 20.77 5.74 -3.53
C LEU A 285 19.59 4.77 -3.59
N CYS A 286 18.38 5.30 -3.65
CA CYS A 286 17.18 4.53 -3.90
C CYS A 286 17.24 3.86 -5.27
N GLY A 287 16.93 2.59 -5.35
CA GLY A 287 16.89 1.77 -6.55
C GLY A 287 15.59 1.00 -6.71
N ASN A 288 15.66 -0.07 -7.51
CA ASN A 288 14.56 -1.00 -7.74
C ASN A 288 15.10 -2.44 -7.81
N SER A 289 15.97 -2.82 -6.89
CA SER A 289 16.59 -4.15 -6.87
C SER A 289 15.83 -5.12 -5.95
N GLY A 290 15.93 -6.41 -6.23
CA GLY A 290 15.29 -7.43 -5.40
C GLY A 290 13.79 -7.60 -5.66
N ASN A 291 13.02 -7.95 -4.61
CA ASN A 291 11.56 -8.10 -4.72
C ASN A 291 10.85 -6.74 -4.63
N SER A 292 11.16 -5.89 -5.60
CA SER A 292 10.66 -4.52 -5.74
C SER A 292 10.02 -4.35 -7.11
N SER A 293 8.79 -3.85 -7.17
CA SER A 293 8.05 -3.63 -8.41
C SER A 293 8.30 -2.25 -9.03
N GLU A 294 8.72 -1.26 -8.25
CA GLU A 294 9.10 0.07 -8.67
C GLU A 294 10.09 0.67 -7.68
N ALA A 295 10.74 1.77 -8.05
CA ALA A 295 11.73 2.43 -7.19
C ALA A 295 11.08 2.94 -5.89
N HIS A 296 11.49 2.37 -4.76
CA HIS A 296 11.07 2.75 -3.41
C HIS A 296 12.13 2.37 -2.37
N ILE A 297 12.00 2.85 -1.16
CA ILE A 297 12.79 2.43 0.00
C ILE A 297 11.94 1.55 0.89
N HIS A 298 12.38 0.30 1.11
CA HIS A 298 11.89 -0.51 2.22
C HIS A 298 12.76 -0.23 3.45
N PHE A 299 12.14 0.20 4.54
CA PHE A 299 12.83 0.49 5.79
C PHE A 299 12.14 -0.18 6.98
N GLN A 300 12.93 -0.89 7.79
CA GLN A 300 12.45 -1.50 9.03
C GLN A 300 13.53 -1.49 10.10
N VAL A 301 13.13 -1.70 11.36
CA VAL A 301 14.04 -2.01 12.47
C VAL A 301 13.68 -3.39 13.01
N SER A 302 14.70 -4.20 13.29
CA SER A 302 14.56 -5.59 13.71
C SER A 302 15.46 -5.89 14.90
N ASN A 303 15.17 -6.98 15.62
CA ASN A 303 15.95 -7.43 16.77
C ASN A 303 17.20 -8.26 16.41
N SER A 304 17.45 -8.47 15.12
CA SER A 304 18.60 -9.25 14.62
C SER A 304 18.94 -8.81 13.19
N PRO A 305 20.22 -8.91 12.75
CA PRO A 305 20.60 -8.65 11.35
C PRO A 305 20.16 -9.77 10.38
N GLU A 306 19.69 -10.92 10.89
CA GLU A 306 19.21 -12.05 10.09
C GLU A 306 17.77 -11.86 9.67
N VAL A 307 17.55 -11.12 8.57
CA VAL A 307 16.24 -10.57 8.15
C VAL A 307 15.13 -11.63 8.00
N MET A 308 15.46 -12.86 7.67
CA MET A 308 14.45 -13.91 7.51
C MET A 308 14.01 -14.54 8.85
N ASN A 309 14.84 -14.43 9.88
CA ASN A 309 14.65 -15.07 11.19
C ASN A 309 14.67 -14.06 12.34
N ASN A 310 14.18 -12.84 12.08
CA ASN A 310 14.11 -11.77 13.06
C ASN A 310 12.66 -11.42 13.42
N LYS A 311 12.52 -10.48 14.35
CA LYS A 311 11.24 -9.82 14.66
C LYS A 311 11.39 -8.34 14.39
N SER A 312 10.48 -7.81 13.61
CA SER A 312 10.37 -6.38 13.40
C SER A 312 9.96 -5.67 14.70
N ILE A 313 10.55 -4.52 14.97
CA ILE A 313 10.27 -3.70 16.15
C ILE A 313 9.60 -2.41 15.67
N ARG A 314 8.54 -1.98 16.36
CA ARG A 314 7.86 -0.73 16.06
C ARG A 314 8.80 0.44 16.29
N ILE A 315 8.94 1.29 15.28
CA ILE A 315 9.97 2.34 15.27
C ILE A 315 9.49 3.55 16.09
N LYS A 316 10.33 4.00 17.01
CA LYS A 316 10.18 5.29 17.68
C LYS A 316 10.81 6.36 16.82
N TRP A 317 9.99 7.08 16.08
CA TRP A 317 10.42 8.19 15.24
C TRP A 317 10.67 9.45 16.07
N GLU A 318 11.60 10.31 15.60
CA GLU A 318 11.83 11.64 16.14
C GLU A 318 10.52 12.44 16.14
N GLY A 319 10.31 13.27 17.17
CA GLY A 319 9.08 14.04 17.34
C GLY A 319 7.83 13.20 17.67
N ASN A 320 8.00 11.92 18.02
CA ASN A 320 6.90 10.97 18.26
C ASN A 320 5.95 10.83 17.05
N ALA A 321 6.44 11.04 15.84
CA ALA A 321 5.70 10.79 14.62
C ALA A 321 5.27 9.31 14.53
N ASN A 322 4.13 9.06 13.95
CA ASN A 322 3.65 7.71 13.70
C ASN A 322 2.94 7.68 12.34
N PRO A 323 3.69 7.97 11.25
CA PRO A 323 3.09 8.11 9.93
C PRO A 323 2.48 6.78 9.48
N ILE A 324 1.31 6.88 8.87
CA ILE A 324 0.60 5.74 8.28
C ILE A 324 0.53 5.91 6.76
N ARG A 325 0.10 4.87 6.09
CA ARG A 325 -0.20 4.89 4.66
C ARG A 325 -1.04 6.10 4.27
N GLY A 326 -0.65 6.80 3.21
CA GLY A 326 -1.31 8.02 2.74
C GLY A 326 -0.73 9.32 3.29
N GLU A 327 0.13 9.25 4.28
CA GLU A 327 0.79 10.42 4.88
C GLU A 327 2.21 10.60 4.32
N TYR A 328 2.80 11.77 4.61
CA TYR A 328 4.20 12.04 4.29
C TYR A 328 5.09 11.86 5.51
N MET A 329 6.11 11.04 5.34
CA MET A 329 7.25 11.00 6.25
C MET A 329 8.12 12.21 5.97
N LYS A 330 8.12 13.16 6.91
CA LYS A 330 8.88 14.40 6.79
C LYS A 330 10.37 14.12 6.93
N LYS A 331 11.21 14.86 6.17
CA LYS A 331 12.67 14.77 6.31
C LYS A 331 13.07 14.95 7.77
N GLY A 332 14.06 14.21 8.23
CA GLY A 332 14.69 14.44 9.52
C GLY A 332 15.34 15.83 9.60
N SER A 333 15.34 16.39 10.78
CA SER A 333 15.99 17.70 11.09
C SER A 333 17.51 17.60 11.00
#